data_2cad720c5a4395f4ddb3580a43684af4
#
_entry.id   2cad720c5a4395f4ddb3580a43684af4
#
_cell.length_a   1.000
_cell.length_b   1.000
_cell.length_c   1.000
_cell.angle_alpha   90.00
_cell.angle_beta   90.00
_cell.angle_gamma   90.00
#
_symmetry.space_group_name_H-M   'P 1'
#
loop_
_entity.id
_entity.type
_entity.pdbx_description
1 polymer ?
#
loop_
_entity_poly.entity_id
_entity_poly.type
_entity_poly.pdbx_seq_one_letter_code
_entity_poly.pdbx_strand_id
1 'polypeptide(L)'
;WLILLQLGILMISTTFVIIDPNQIGLLERFGKPRSSGAVLEPGIHFKWPWPIDKVYRHPAKELLSFDVGYEVADKESIGRTLLWTRTHYDTEINFLVASSEQVARSANSSEDQAVPVNLLTAAVPVQFVVKDFQAWYYNHANPAELLQSIGHREVVRYLVNVDIIDIMSKGRLKAAAALKQNIQERSDKLGLGVEIIFVGLQDIHPPVGDKTTQVAGSFEEVIGAEQEMKAKILQAEGYEAGIVPTRRGEAA
;
A
#
# COMPACT_ATOMS: atom_id res chain seq x y z
N TRP A 1 19.94 44.21 -37.70
CA TRP A 1 18.86 43.49 -38.39
C TRP A 1 19.02 41.98 -38.29
N LEU A 2 20.18 41.39 -38.57
CA LEU A 2 20.41 39.94 -38.46
C LEU A 2 20.15 39.41 -37.06
N ILE A 3 20.59 40.09 -36.02
CA ILE A 3 20.37 39.70 -34.62
C ILE A 3 18.87 39.71 -34.26
N LEU A 4 18.12 40.74 -34.71
CA LEU A 4 16.69 40.82 -34.48
C LEU A 4 15.93 39.73 -35.24
N LEU A 5 16.34 39.40 -36.45
CA LEU A 5 15.79 38.29 -37.25
C LEU A 5 16.05 36.95 -36.53
N GLN A 6 17.27 36.72 -36.05
CA GLN A 6 17.64 35.49 -35.35
C GLN A 6 16.88 35.35 -34.04
N LEU A 7 16.69 36.43 -33.29
CA LEU A 7 15.89 36.47 -32.08
C LEU A 7 14.42 36.16 -32.39
N GLY A 8 13.88 36.69 -33.47
CA GLY A 8 12.52 36.40 -33.95
C GLY A 8 12.33 34.93 -34.31
N ILE A 9 13.26 34.33 -35.04
CA ILE A 9 13.23 32.90 -35.39
C ILE A 9 13.27 32.03 -34.09
N LEU A 10 14.15 32.37 -33.16
CA LEU A 10 14.25 31.66 -31.89
C LEU A 10 12.97 31.77 -31.06
N MET A 11 12.34 32.93 -31.03
CA MET A 11 11.05 33.14 -30.38
C MET A 11 9.95 32.29 -31.01
N ILE A 12 9.88 32.25 -32.36
CA ILE A 12 8.91 31.46 -33.11
C ILE A 12 9.14 29.97 -32.88
N SER A 13 10.37 29.49 -32.81
CA SER A 13 10.69 28.09 -32.61
C SER A 13 10.22 27.58 -31.25
N THR A 14 10.05 28.44 -30.22
CA THR A 14 9.57 28.09 -28.92
C THR A 14 8.06 28.07 -28.77
N THR A 15 7.32 28.42 -29.85
CA THR A 15 5.84 28.46 -29.82
C THR A 15 5.19 27.09 -29.98
N PHE A 16 5.90 26.11 -30.50
CA PHE A 16 5.42 24.76 -30.67
C PHE A 16 6.05 23.86 -29.61
N VAL A 17 5.22 22.97 -29.04
CA VAL A 17 5.66 21.92 -28.13
C VAL A 17 5.09 20.59 -28.58
N ILE A 18 5.93 19.58 -28.63
CA ILE A 18 5.58 18.20 -28.94
C ILE A 18 5.55 17.44 -27.63
N ILE A 19 4.44 16.78 -27.34
CA ILE A 19 4.28 15.89 -26.19
C ILE A 19 4.27 14.47 -26.74
N ASP A 20 5.17 13.65 -26.22
CA ASP A 20 5.29 12.25 -26.63
C ASP A 20 4.08 11.42 -26.18
N PRO A 21 3.79 10.27 -26.83
CA PRO A 21 2.64 9.42 -26.50
C PRO A 21 2.59 8.93 -25.05
N ASN A 22 3.76 8.85 -24.40
CA ASN A 22 3.89 8.40 -23.02
C ASN A 22 4.01 9.54 -22.00
N GLN A 23 3.77 10.79 -22.44
CA GLN A 23 3.93 11.97 -21.61
C GLN A 23 2.66 12.80 -21.56
N ILE A 24 2.55 13.58 -20.52
CA ILE A 24 1.57 14.65 -20.35
C ILE A 24 2.33 15.95 -20.13
N GLY A 25 1.90 17.02 -20.78
CA GLY A 25 2.45 18.35 -20.57
C GLY A 25 1.62 19.16 -19.57
N LEU A 26 2.27 19.81 -18.62
CA LEU A 26 1.64 20.83 -17.78
C LEU A 26 2.04 22.22 -18.29
N LEU A 27 1.06 23.01 -18.72
CA LEU A 27 1.24 24.35 -19.27
C LEU A 27 1.08 25.40 -18.16
N GLU A 28 2.15 26.10 -17.88
CA GLU A 28 2.15 27.26 -17.00
C GLU A 28 2.25 28.56 -17.80
N ARG A 29 1.49 29.54 -17.37
CA ARG A 29 1.59 30.92 -17.85
C ARG A 29 2.09 31.82 -16.74
N PHE A 30 3.25 32.45 -16.94
CA PHE A 30 3.93 33.26 -15.91
C PHE A 30 4.04 32.55 -14.55
N GLY A 31 4.36 31.24 -14.55
CA GLY A 31 4.53 30.43 -13.33
C GLY A 31 3.23 30.00 -12.64
N LYS A 32 2.06 30.15 -13.30
CA LYS A 32 0.80 29.67 -12.79
C LYS A 32 0.18 28.66 -13.77
N PRO A 33 -0.43 27.57 -13.28
CA PRO A 33 -1.15 26.66 -14.15
C PRO A 33 -2.28 27.41 -14.85
N ARG A 34 -2.50 27.14 -16.12
CA ARG A 34 -3.58 27.77 -16.88
C ARG A 34 -4.91 27.25 -16.38
N SER A 35 -5.86 28.13 -16.09
CA SER A 35 -7.19 27.77 -15.55
C SER A 35 -8.01 26.85 -16.45
N SER A 36 -7.73 26.82 -17.75
CA SER A 36 -8.35 25.93 -18.72
C SER A 36 -7.31 25.42 -19.69
N GLY A 37 -7.24 24.07 -19.85
CA GLY A 37 -6.24 23.43 -20.73
C GLY A 37 -4.81 23.53 -20.19
N ALA A 38 -4.63 23.42 -18.87
CA ALA A 38 -3.31 23.32 -18.25
C ALA A 38 -2.63 21.99 -18.56
N VAL A 39 -3.42 20.93 -18.77
CA VAL A 39 -2.94 19.59 -19.12
C VAL A 39 -2.98 19.46 -20.65
N LEU A 40 -1.82 19.16 -21.23
CA LEU A 40 -1.64 18.90 -22.65
C LEU A 40 -1.49 17.40 -22.88
N GLU A 41 -2.37 16.84 -23.68
CA GLU A 41 -2.30 15.44 -24.13
C GLU A 41 -1.17 15.22 -25.15
N PRO A 42 -0.81 13.97 -25.47
CA PRO A 42 0.15 13.67 -26.52
C PRO A 42 -0.21 14.33 -27.85
N GLY A 43 0.78 14.91 -28.51
CA GLY A 43 0.61 15.58 -29.78
C GLY A 43 1.35 16.91 -29.89
N ILE A 44 1.01 17.68 -30.91
CA ILE A 44 1.60 19.00 -31.17
C ILE A 44 0.66 20.06 -30.63
N HIS A 45 1.19 20.91 -29.76
CA HIS A 45 0.44 22.02 -29.17
C HIS A 45 1.09 23.35 -29.45
N PHE A 46 0.26 24.37 -29.61
CA PHE A 46 0.68 25.75 -29.73
C PHE A 46 0.63 26.43 -28.36
N LYS A 47 1.72 27.11 -28.00
CA LYS A 47 1.85 27.89 -26.77
C LYS A 47 2.49 29.25 -27.07
N TRP A 48 2.37 30.20 -26.18
CA TRP A 48 3.12 31.44 -26.28
C TRP A 48 4.61 31.18 -26.08
N PRO A 49 5.48 31.97 -26.77
CA PRO A 49 6.91 31.80 -26.65
C PRO A 49 7.38 32.05 -25.20
N TRP A 50 8.50 31.42 -24.88
CA TRP A 50 9.17 31.71 -23.61
C TRP A 50 9.50 33.22 -23.50
N PRO A 51 9.30 33.90 -22.36
CA PRO A 51 9.01 33.36 -21.01
C PRO A 51 7.53 33.30 -20.66
N ILE A 52 6.59 33.58 -21.55
CA ILE A 52 5.16 33.67 -21.25
C ILE A 52 4.60 32.30 -20.82
N ASP A 53 4.77 31.32 -21.70
CA ASP A 53 4.29 29.95 -21.44
C ASP A 53 5.47 28.98 -21.31
N LYS A 54 5.42 28.14 -20.26
CA LYS A 54 6.36 27.08 -19.99
C LYS A 54 5.62 25.76 -19.87
N VAL A 55 6.16 24.69 -20.46
CA VAL A 55 5.58 23.35 -20.41
C VAL A 55 6.53 22.42 -19.69
N TYR A 56 6.00 21.76 -18.66
CA TYR A 56 6.67 20.67 -17.97
C TYR A 56 6.10 19.35 -18.47
N ARG A 57 6.99 18.41 -18.80
CA ARG A 57 6.61 17.09 -19.29
C ARG A 57 6.75 16.08 -18.17
N HIS A 58 5.72 15.25 -17.98
CA HIS A 58 5.70 14.19 -16.99
C HIS A 58 5.28 12.89 -17.65
N PRO A 59 5.81 11.74 -17.22
CA PRO A 59 5.35 10.45 -17.72
C PRO A 59 3.85 10.28 -17.47
N ALA A 60 3.12 9.91 -18.53
CA ALA A 60 1.72 9.55 -18.42
C ALA A 60 1.61 8.10 -17.93
N LYS A 61 0.78 7.81 -16.93
CA LYS A 61 0.49 6.44 -16.46
C LYS A 61 1.70 5.67 -15.92
N GLU A 62 2.68 6.35 -15.35
CA GLU A 62 3.75 5.70 -14.62
C GLU A 62 3.17 5.07 -13.35
N LEU A 63 3.42 3.75 -13.18
CA LEU A 63 3.07 3.05 -11.95
C LEU A 63 4.14 3.35 -10.91
N LEU A 64 3.77 4.16 -9.94
CA LEU A 64 4.61 4.53 -8.80
C LEU A 64 4.30 3.64 -7.62
N SER A 65 5.28 3.42 -6.74
CA SER A 65 5.10 2.63 -5.52
C SER A 65 5.83 3.24 -4.34
N PHE A 66 5.30 2.99 -3.15
CA PHE A 66 5.98 3.20 -1.89
C PHE A 66 5.62 2.06 -0.94
N ASP A 67 6.47 1.86 0.05
CA ASP A 67 6.32 0.80 1.02
C ASP A 67 6.03 1.36 2.40
N VAL A 68 5.19 0.67 3.16
CA VAL A 68 4.88 0.98 4.56
C VAL A 68 5.28 -0.22 5.40
N GLY A 69 6.01 0.04 6.50
CA GLY A 69 6.40 -0.97 7.46
C GLY A 69 7.85 -1.42 7.37
N TYR A 70 8.58 -1.04 6.34
CA TYR A 70 9.99 -1.36 6.21
C TYR A 70 10.73 -0.35 5.33
N GLU A 71 12.05 -0.32 5.49
CA GLU A 71 12.95 0.35 4.56
C GLU A 71 13.76 -0.69 3.80
N VAL A 72 13.78 -0.59 2.48
CA VAL A 72 14.54 -1.50 1.62
C VAL A 72 16.01 -1.12 1.69
N ALA A 73 16.78 -1.88 2.43
CA ALA A 73 18.20 -1.63 2.57
C ALA A 73 19.06 -2.21 1.43
N ASP A 74 18.71 -3.32 0.83
CA ASP A 74 19.52 -3.89 -0.26
C ASP A 74 18.76 -4.83 -1.20
N LYS A 75 19.12 -4.77 -2.48
CA LYS A 75 18.55 -5.62 -3.54
C LYS A 75 18.90 -7.12 -3.40
N GLU A 76 19.82 -7.49 -2.51
CA GLU A 76 20.24 -8.88 -2.30
C GLU A 76 19.24 -9.73 -1.49
N SER A 77 18.27 -9.11 -0.81
CA SER A 77 17.26 -9.84 -0.04
C SER A 77 16.10 -10.35 -0.90
N ILE A 78 15.97 -9.86 -2.13
CA ILE A 78 14.89 -10.24 -3.04
C ILE A 78 15.10 -11.67 -3.53
N GLY A 79 14.19 -12.58 -3.15
CA GLY A 79 14.18 -13.98 -3.62
C GLY A 79 14.56 -15.03 -2.57
N ARG A 80 14.75 -14.67 -1.32
CA ARG A 80 14.95 -15.64 -0.22
C ARG A 80 13.62 -16.16 0.31
N THR A 81 13.63 -17.40 0.81
CA THR A 81 12.47 -17.99 1.47
C THR A 81 12.12 -17.20 2.73
N LEU A 82 10.89 -16.73 2.81
CA LEU A 82 10.36 -15.96 3.94
C LEU A 82 10.09 -16.90 5.12
N LEU A 83 10.91 -16.79 6.17
CA LEU A 83 10.75 -17.51 7.42
C LEU A 83 10.39 -16.51 8.53
N TRP A 84 9.37 -16.79 9.33
CA TRP A 84 8.95 -15.92 10.45
C TRP A 84 10.01 -15.72 11.54
N THR A 85 11.03 -16.55 11.53
CA THR A 85 12.12 -16.54 12.52
C THR A 85 13.33 -15.70 12.11
N ARG A 86 13.27 -14.98 10.99
CA ARG A 86 14.36 -14.13 10.50
C ARG A 86 13.84 -12.78 10.04
N THR A 87 14.62 -11.73 10.27
CA THR A 87 14.40 -10.41 9.70
C THR A 87 14.60 -10.47 8.19
N HIS A 88 13.71 -9.83 7.45
CA HIS A 88 13.71 -9.78 5.98
C HIS A 88 14.25 -8.47 5.44
N TYR A 89 14.20 -7.43 6.27
CA TYR A 89 14.63 -6.08 5.95
C TYR A 89 15.55 -5.56 7.06
N ASP A 90 16.43 -4.63 6.74
CA ASP A 90 17.36 -4.05 7.73
C ASP A 90 16.60 -3.24 8.80
N THR A 91 15.51 -2.60 8.40
CA THR A 91 14.63 -1.88 9.31
C THR A 91 13.20 -2.34 9.13
N GLU A 92 12.67 -3.06 10.10
CA GLU A 92 11.27 -3.49 10.18
C GLU A 92 10.55 -2.69 11.23
N ILE A 93 9.36 -2.18 10.87
CA ILE A 93 8.50 -1.43 11.79
C ILE A 93 7.49 -2.38 12.41
N ASN A 94 7.44 -2.38 13.75
CA ASN A 94 6.47 -3.14 14.50
C ASN A 94 5.19 -2.31 14.69
N PHE A 95 4.07 -2.86 14.23
CA PHE A 95 2.74 -2.28 14.39
C PHE A 95 2.02 -2.87 15.60
N LEU A 96 1.21 -2.05 16.27
CA LEU A 96 0.29 -2.51 17.30
C LEU A 96 -0.94 -3.17 16.65
N VAL A 97 -1.33 -4.33 17.15
CA VAL A 97 -2.49 -5.10 16.66
C VAL A 97 -3.32 -5.56 17.85
N ALA A 98 -4.63 -5.59 17.70
CA ALA A 98 -5.54 -6.05 18.75
C ALA A 98 -5.44 -7.57 18.97
N SER A 99 -5.82 -8.02 20.18
CA SER A 99 -5.98 -9.44 20.50
C SER A 99 -7.38 -9.69 21.05
N SER A 100 -8.20 -10.43 20.31
CA SER A 100 -9.59 -10.69 20.68
C SER A 100 -9.76 -11.59 21.91
N GLU A 101 -8.89 -12.58 22.08
CA GLU A 101 -8.95 -13.46 23.26
C GLU A 101 -8.72 -12.71 24.57
N GLN A 102 -7.85 -11.73 24.53
CA GLN A 102 -7.53 -10.92 25.71
C GLN A 102 -8.59 -9.84 25.96
N VAL A 103 -9.20 -9.29 24.92
CA VAL A 103 -10.34 -8.37 25.04
C VAL A 103 -11.52 -9.05 25.69
N ALA A 104 -11.84 -10.31 25.33
CA ALA A 104 -12.90 -11.09 25.94
C ALA A 104 -12.64 -11.43 27.41
N ARG A 105 -11.38 -11.64 27.80
CA ARG A 105 -10.99 -11.88 29.22
C ARG A 105 -11.01 -10.60 30.03
N SER A 106 -10.61 -9.46 29.45
CA SER A 106 -10.60 -8.16 30.14
C SER A 106 -12.00 -7.61 30.40
N ALA A 107 -12.97 -7.92 29.55
CA ALA A 107 -14.36 -7.51 29.76
C ALA A 107 -15.03 -8.13 31.01
N ASN A 108 -14.45 -9.21 31.56
CA ASN A 108 -14.95 -9.93 32.73
C ASN A 108 -14.18 -9.63 34.03
N SER A 109 -13.15 -8.83 34.01
CA SER A 109 -12.33 -8.48 35.16
C SER A 109 -12.36 -6.98 35.42
N SER A 110 -12.82 -6.61 36.60
CA SER A 110 -13.02 -5.23 37.07
C SER A 110 -11.75 -4.57 37.63
N GLU A 111 -10.57 -5.01 37.27
CA GLU A 111 -9.31 -4.43 37.72
C GLU A 111 -8.53 -3.84 36.53
N ASP A 112 -7.87 -2.72 36.81
CA ASP A 112 -7.02 -1.85 36.00
C ASP A 112 -6.09 -2.63 35.03
N GLN A 113 -6.63 -3.14 33.90
CA GLN A 113 -5.89 -3.99 32.98
C GLN A 113 -5.54 -3.21 31.74
N ALA A 114 -4.25 -3.15 31.45
CA ALA A 114 -3.70 -2.66 30.21
C ALA A 114 -4.40 -3.31 29.00
N VAL A 115 -4.81 -2.53 28.02
CA VAL A 115 -5.37 -3.04 26.78
C VAL A 115 -4.37 -4.02 26.16
N PRO A 116 -4.75 -5.29 25.97
CA PRO A 116 -3.83 -6.27 25.43
C PRO A 116 -3.53 -5.94 23.96
N VAL A 117 -2.32 -5.52 23.71
CA VAL A 117 -1.80 -5.22 22.39
C VAL A 117 -0.70 -6.22 22.03
N ASN A 118 -0.76 -6.71 20.81
CA ASN A 118 0.31 -7.50 20.22
C ASN A 118 1.11 -6.63 19.26
N LEU A 119 2.35 -7.03 19.01
CA LEU A 119 3.20 -6.43 17.99
C LEU A 119 3.21 -7.33 16.77
N LEU A 120 3.15 -6.71 15.59
CA LEU A 120 3.17 -7.36 14.30
C LEU A 120 4.07 -6.59 13.35
N THR A 121 4.95 -7.30 12.68
CA THR A 121 5.69 -6.77 11.53
C THR A 121 4.90 -7.06 10.26
N ALA A 122 4.77 -6.08 9.39
CA ALA A 122 4.08 -6.23 8.11
C ALA A 122 4.70 -5.32 7.05
N ALA A 123 4.89 -5.86 5.87
CA ALA A 123 5.27 -5.12 4.68
C ALA A 123 4.02 -4.79 3.85
N VAL A 124 3.75 -3.53 3.66
CA VAL A 124 2.56 -3.07 2.93
C VAL A 124 2.97 -2.23 1.72
N PRO A 125 3.24 -2.88 0.56
CA PRO A 125 3.47 -2.17 -0.70
C PRO A 125 2.20 -1.53 -1.19
N VAL A 126 2.29 -0.25 -1.57
CA VAL A 126 1.22 0.54 -2.15
C VAL A 126 1.64 0.98 -3.55
N GLN A 127 0.83 0.66 -4.56
CA GLN A 127 1.05 1.08 -5.94
C GLN A 127 -0.06 2.04 -6.37
N PHE A 128 0.35 3.12 -7.02
CA PHE A 128 -0.57 4.17 -7.45
C PHE A 128 -0.15 4.77 -8.79
N VAL A 129 -1.10 5.45 -9.43
CA VAL A 129 -0.86 6.27 -10.61
C VAL A 129 -1.37 7.69 -10.35
N VAL A 130 -0.71 8.66 -10.96
CA VAL A 130 -1.19 10.05 -10.95
C VAL A 130 -2.26 10.19 -12.03
N LYS A 131 -3.49 10.51 -11.63
CA LYS A 131 -4.64 10.67 -12.51
C LYS A 131 -4.89 12.14 -12.85
N ASP A 132 -4.77 13.00 -11.87
CA ASP A 132 -4.86 14.46 -12.04
C ASP A 132 -3.50 15.09 -11.74
N PHE A 133 -2.75 15.36 -12.80
CA PHE A 133 -1.42 15.97 -12.71
C PHE A 133 -1.48 17.40 -12.17
N GLN A 134 -2.55 18.15 -12.44
CA GLN A 134 -2.69 19.50 -11.91
C GLN A 134 -2.84 19.47 -10.39
N ALA A 135 -3.71 18.59 -9.88
CA ALA A 135 -3.88 18.42 -8.45
C ALA A 135 -2.59 17.95 -7.76
N TRP A 136 -1.90 16.96 -8.35
CA TRP A 136 -0.66 16.40 -7.82
C TRP A 136 0.46 17.45 -7.68
N TYR A 137 0.68 18.27 -8.69
CA TYR A 137 1.80 19.22 -8.70
C TYR A 137 1.52 20.57 -8.06
N TYR A 138 0.25 20.96 -7.90
CA TYR A 138 -0.09 22.33 -7.44
C TYR A 138 -0.86 22.40 -6.12
N ASN A 139 -1.53 21.32 -5.68
CA ASN A 139 -2.29 21.37 -4.44
C ASN A 139 -1.40 21.24 -3.20
N HIS A 140 -0.26 20.53 -3.30
CA HIS A 140 0.60 20.23 -2.17
C HIS A 140 2.07 20.41 -2.53
N ALA A 141 2.86 20.86 -1.56
CA ALA A 141 4.30 21.08 -1.76
C ALA A 141 5.08 19.76 -1.98
N ASN A 142 4.69 18.70 -1.26
CA ASN A 142 5.29 17.37 -1.38
C ASN A 142 4.20 16.29 -1.37
N PRO A 143 3.53 16.04 -2.50
CA PRO A 143 2.40 15.12 -2.57
C PRO A 143 2.80 13.65 -2.35
N ALA A 144 4.03 13.26 -2.73
CA ALA A 144 4.52 11.90 -2.53
C ALA A 144 4.70 11.56 -1.05
N GLU A 145 5.33 12.44 -0.28
CA GLU A 145 5.52 12.28 1.15
C GLU A 145 4.20 12.35 1.93
N LEU A 146 3.28 13.21 1.48
CA LEU A 146 1.94 13.27 2.04
C LEU A 146 1.18 11.96 1.80
N LEU A 147 1.25 11.39 0.59
CA LEU A 147 0.62 10.11 0.29
C LEU A 147 1.22 8.96 1.10
N GLN A 148 2.53 8.94 1.27
CA GLN A 148 3.21 7.96 2.13
C GLN A 148 2.75 8.09 3.59
N SER A 149 2.64 9.31 4.10
CA SER A 149 2.12 9.58 5.45
C SER A 149 0.67 9.12 5.63
N ILE A 150 -0.17 9.31 4.60
CA ILE A 150 -1.54 8.78 4.57
C ILE A 150 -1.52 7.25 4.62
N GLY A 151 -0.71 6.61 3.78
CA GLY A 151 -0.56 5.16 3.76
C GLY A 151 -0.17 4.62 5.13
N HIS A 152 0.88 5.18 5.74
CA HIS A 152 1.34 4.79 7.08
C HIS A 152 0.24 4.93 8.14
N ARG A 153 -0.44 6.07 8.16
CA ARG A 153 -1.53 6.34 9.10
C ARG A 153 -2.69 5.36 8.96
N GLU A 154 -3.14 5.09 7.73
CA GLU A 154 -4.28 4.20 7.51
C GLU A 154 -3.92 2.74 7.81
N VAL A 155 -2.66 2.32 7.57
CA VAL A 155 -2.16 1.00 7.98
C VAL A 155 -2.18 0.86 9.50
N VAL A 156 -1.59 1.81 10.23
CA VAL A 156 -1.60 1.81 11.71
C VAL A 156 -3.02 1.77 12.23
N ARG A 157 -3.89 2.64 11.71
CA ARG A 157 -5.30 2.72 12.14
C ARG A 157 -6.08 1.45 11.88
N TYR A 158 -5.80 0.78 10.77
CA TYR A 158 -6.46 -0.49 10.44
C TYR A 158 -5.98 -1.61 11.37
N LEU A 159 -4.67 -1.77 11.51
CA LEU A 159 -4.07 -2.86 12.27
C LEU A 159 -4.44 -2.83 13.76
N VAL A 160 -4.52 -1.66 14.37
CA VAL A 160 -4.95 -1.52 15.80
C VAL A 160 -6.36 -2.07 16.04
N ASN A 161 -7.21 -2.14 15.02
CA ASN A 161 -8.61 -2.59 15.13
C ASN A 161 -8.84 -4.03 14.64
N VAL A 162 -7.79 -4.75 14.27
CA VAL A 162 -7.91 -6.11 13.71
C VAL A 162 -7.20 -7.10 14.63
N ASP A 163 -7.79 -8.31 14.74
CA ASP A 163 -7.18 -9.40 15.49
C ASP A 163 -5.95 -9.95 14.78
N ILE A 164 -4.87 -10.23 15.55
CA ILE A 164 -3.61 -10.72 15.02
C ILE A 164 -3.76 -12.06 14.29
N ILE A 165 -4.57 -12.98 14.81
CA ILE A 165 -4.76 -14.31 14.21
C ILE A 165 -5.52 -14.19 12.90
N ASP A 166 -6.52 -13.31 12.84
CA ASP A 166 -7.28 -13.06 11.61
C ASP A 166 -6.39 -12.47 10.52
N ILE A 167 -5.61 -11.44 10.84
CA ILE A 167 -4.72 -10.80 9.84
C ILE A 167 -3.60 -11.72 9.36
N MET A 168 -3.09 -12.60 10.22
CA MET A 168 -2.07 -13.57 9.84
C MET A 168 -2.62 -14.73 8.99
N SER A 169 -3.92 -15.00 9.02
CA SER A 169 -4.57 -16.11 8.34
C SER A 169 -5.45 -15.67 7.16
N LYS A 170 -6.72 -15.46 7.40
CA LYS A 170 -7.76 -15.23 6.37
C LYS A 170 -7.98 -13.75 6.05
N GLY A 171 -7.62 -12.86 6.97
CA GLY A 171 -7.94 -11.44 6.91
C GLY A 171 -7.13 -10.63 5.88
N ARG A 172 -6.05 -11.17 5.32
CA ARG A 172 -5.12 -10.43 4.43
C ARG A 172 -5.81 -9.78 3.23
N LEU A 173 -6.64 -10.52 2.50
CA LEU A 173 -7.33 -10.00 1.32
C LEU A 173 -8.34 -8.91 1.69
N LYS A 174 -9.08 -9.12 2.77
CA LYS A 174 -10.02 -8.13 3.30
C LYS A 174 -9.30 -6.87 3.76
N ALA A 175 -8.17 -7.03 4.44
CA ALA A 175 -7.33 -5.93 4.88
C ALA A 175 -6.77 -5.13 3.70
N ALA A 176 -6.24 -5.79 2.69
CA ALA A 176 -5.72 -5.16 1.48
C ALA A 176 -6.80 -4.32 0.77
N ALA A 177 -8.01 -4.86 0.62
CA ALA A 177 -9.14 -4.15 0.02
C ALA A 177 -9.57 -2.94 0.86
N ALA A 178 -9.69 -3.10 2.18
CA ALA A 178 -10.05 -2.01 3.09
C ALA A 178 -9.00 -0.91 3.12
N LEU A 179 -7.72 -1.27 3.19
CA LEU A 179 -6.61 -0.30 3.15
C LEU A 179 -6.59 0.47 1.82
N LYS A 180 -6.77 -0.22 0.69
CA LYS A 180 -6.88 0.42 -0.62
C LYS A 180 -7.98 1.48 -0.61
N GLN A 181 -9.17 1.13 -0.14
CA GLN A 181 -10.29 2.04 -0.06
C GLN A 181 -10.01 3.22 0.88
N ASN A 182 -9.51 2.98 2.08
CA ASN A 182 -9.23 4.02 3.07
C ASN A 182 -8.18 5.01 2.58
N ILE A 183 -7.09 4.51 1.98
CA ILE A 183 -6.03 5.35 1.41
C ILE A 183 -6.58 6.18 0.24
N GLN A 184 -7.40 5.57 -0.65
CA GLN A 184 -8.04 6.29 -1.76
C GLN A 184 -8.95 7.39 -1.25
N GLU A 185 -9.89 7.08 -0.35
CA GLU A 185 -10.82 8.08 0.20
C GLU A 185 -10.10 9.25 0.87
N ARG A 186 -9.00 8.95 1.56
CA ARG A 186 -8.22 10.00 2.22
C ARG A 186 -7.45 10.86 1.23
N SER A 187 -6.90 10.24 0.20
CA SER A 187 -6.21 10.94 -0.90
C SER A 187 -7.16 11.84 -1.68
N ASP A 188 -8.38 11.37 -1.93
CA ASP A 188 -9.43 12.13 -2.62
C ASP A 188 -9.88 13.33 -1.79
N LYS A 189 -10.10 13.14 -0.47
CA LYS A 189 -10.46 14.23 0.46
C LYS A 189 -9.41 15.34 0.53
N LEU A 190 -8.16 15.00 0.31
CA LEU A 190 -7.05 15.96 0.29
C LEU A 190 -6.75 16.49 -1.12
N GLY A 191 -7.43 15.98 -2.14
CA GLY A 191 -7.25 16.43 -3.52
C GLY A 191 -5.87 16.13 -4.08
N LEU A 192 -5.31 14.95 -3.78
CA LEU A 192 -4.00 14.52 -4.27
C LEU A 192 -3.98 14.17 -5.75
N GLY A 193 -5.13 13.84 -6.35
CA GLY A 193 -5.23 13.50 -7.77
C GLY A 193 -4.59 12.16 -8.15
N VAL A 194 -4.56 11.20 -7.21
CA VAL A 194 -3.98 9.86 -7.41
C VAL A 194 -5.06 8.79 -7.43
N GLU A 195 -4.77 7.69 -8.10
CA GLU A 195 -5.56 6.47 -8.06
C GLU A 195 -4.71 5.33 -7.50
N ILE A 196 -5.16 4.74 -6.39
CA ILE A 196 -4.49 3.60 -5.77
C ILE A 196 -4.84 2.33 -6.55
N ILE A 197 -3.84 1.74 -7.20
CA ILE A 197 -4.04 0.56 -8.04
C ILE A 197 -4.03 -0.71 -7.20
N PHE A 198 -3.03 -0.83 -6.31
CA PHE A 198 -2.81 -2.02 -5.52
C PHE A 198 -2.33 -1.67 -4.11
N VAL A 199 -2.82 -2.42 -3.13
CA VAL A 199 -2.27 -2.47 -1.78
C VAL A 199 -2.13 -3.94 -1.41
N GLY A 200 -0.94 -4.35 -1.01
CA GLY A 200 -0.65 -5.70 -0.56
C GLY A 200 -0.40 -5.73 0.95
N LEU A 201 -0.55 -6.90 1.55
CA LEU A 201 0.00 -7.22 2.85
C LEU A 201 0.94 -8.41 2.68
N GLN A 202 2.21 -8.16 2.84
CA GLN A 202 3.29 -9.13 2.67
C GLN A 202 4.05 -9.28 3.97
N ASP A 203 4.76 -10.40 4.11
CA ASP A 203 5.71 -10.64 5.20
C ASP A 203 5.15 -10.34 6.59
N ILE A 204 3.90 -10.79 6.83
CA ILE A 204 3.22 -10.61 8.11
C ILE A 204 3.73 -11.67 9.09
N HIS A 205 4.40 -11.23 10.14
CA HIS A 205 4.92 -12.10 11.18
C HIS A 205 4.99 -11.36 12.54
N PRO A 206 4.99 -12.08 13.67
CA PRO A 206 5.33 -11.48 14.95
C PRO A 206 6.77 -10.95 14.92
N PRO A 207 7.12 -9.96 15.75
CA PRO A 207 8.48 -9.44 15.80
C PRO A 207 9.49 -10.56 15.99
N VAL A 208 10.56 -10.54 15.20
CA VAL A 208 11.70 -11.45 15.37
C VAL A 208 12.47 -10.96 16.59
N GLY A 209 12.26 -11.62 17.73
CA GLY A 209 13.00 -11.35 18.97
C GLY A 209 14.45 -11.80 18.87
N ASP A 210 15.27 -11.37 19.82
CA ASP A 210 16.61 -11.89 20.01
C ASP A 210 16.53 -13.41 20.31
N LYS A 211 17.61 -14.16 20.10
CA LYS A 211 17.67 -15.64 20.21
C LYS A 211 17.08 -16.21 21.51
N THR A 212 16.91 -15.38 22.53
CA THR A 212 16.34 -15.73 23.84
C THR A 212 14.83 -15.47 23.96
N THR A 213 14.23 -14.70 23.05
CA THR A 213 12.81 -14.34 23.05
C THR A 213 12.20 -14.55 21.66
N GLN A 214 12.15 -15.80 21.21
CA GLN A 214 11.56 -16.15 19.92
C GLN A 214 10.02 -16.15 20.02
N VAL A 215 9.42 -14.98 19.98
CA VAL A 215 7.96 -14.82 19.97
C VAL A 215 7.36 -15.45 18.70
N ALA A 216 8.04 -15.32 17.55
CA ALA A 216 7.61 -15.90 16.30
C ALA A 216 7.50 -17.43 16.35
N GLY A 217 8.45 -18.14 16.99
CA GLY A 217 8.40 -19.60 17.13
C GLY A 217 7.18 -20.08 17.96
N SER A 218 6.87 -19.38 19.04
CA SER A 218 5.68 -19.70 19.85
C SER A 218 4.37 -19.48 19.08
N PHE A 219 4.32 -18.46 18.22
CA PHE A 219 3.15 -18.25 17.34
C PHE A 219 3.05 -19.34 16.26
N GLU A 220 4.16 -19.81 15.67
CA GLU A 220 4.16 -20.93 14.74
C GLU A 220 3.60 -22.21 15.38
N GLU A 221 3.99 -22.49 16.63
CA GLU A 221 3.47 -23.64 17.39
C GLU A 221 1.95 -23.53 17.62
N VAL A 222 1.44 -22.35 18.00
CA VAL A 222 0.00 -22.13 18.24
C VAL A 222 -0.79 -22.30 16.94
N ILE A 223 -0.33 -21.68 15.85
CA ILE A 223 -0.99 -21.80 14.54
C ILE A 223 -0.93 -23.25 14.02
N GLY A 224 0.22 -23.93 14.20
CA GLY A 224 0.38 -25.33 13.86
C GLY A 224 -0.61 -26.22 14.61
N ALA A 225 -0.74 -26.03 15.92
CA ALA A 225 -1.69 -26.76 16.76
C ALA A 225 -3.16 -26.50 16.37
N GLU A 226 -3.51 -25.26 16.02
CA GLU A 226 -4.85 -24.92 15.53
C GLU A 226 -5.18 -25.59 14.20
N GLN A 227 -4.22 -25.63 13.27
CA GLN A 227 -4.39 -26.31 11.98
C GLN A 227 -4.51 -27.82 12.16
N GLU A 228 -3.70 -28.42 13.05
CA GLU A 228 -3.79 -29.85 13.35
C GLU A 228 -5.15 -30.19 13.98
N MET A 229 -5.66 -29.37 14.88
CA MET A 229 -7.00 -29.52 15.46
C MET A 229 -8.07 -29.50 14.37
N LYS A 230 -8.03 -28.50 13.47
CA LYS A 230 -8.98 -28.40 12.35
C LYS A 230 -8.89 -29.60 11.39
N ALA A 231 -7.68 -30.05 11.10
CA ALA A 231 -7.48 -31.24 10.26
C ALA A 231 -8.11 -32.50 10.90
N LYS A 232 -7.94 -32.68 12.21
CA LYS A 232 -8.57 -33.81 12.95
C LYS A 232 -10.09 -33.73 12.95
N ILE A 233 -10.66 -32.54 13.09
CA ILE A 233 -12.12 -32.33 13.02
C ILE A 233 -12.63 -32.72 11.63
N LEU A 234 -12.03 -32.18 10.55
CA LEU A 234 -12.41 -32.49 9.19
C LEU A 234 -12.24 -33.98 8.84
N GLN A 235 -11.21 -34.63 9.39
CA GLN A 235 -11.00 -36.06 9.23
C GLN A 235 -12.11 -36.88 9.92
N ALA A 236 -12.53 -36.46 11.14
CA ALA A 236 -13.62 -37.10 11.86
C ALA A 236 -14.96 -36.92 11.15
N GLU A 237 -15.25 -35.71 10.64
CA GLU A 237 -16.44 -35.43 9.83
C GLU A 237 -16.45 -36.24 8.54
N GLY A 238 -15.31 -36.35 7.86
CA GLY A 238 -15.16 -37.19 6.68
C GLY A 238 -15.37 -38.69 6.96
N TYR A 239 -14.89 -39.16 8.11
CA TYR A 239 -15.14 -40.52 8.59
C TYR A 239 -16.64 -40.76 8.87
N GLU A 240 -17.29 -39.83 9.58
CA GLU A 240 -18.71 -39.89 9.85
C GLU A 240 -19.54 -39.94 8.56
N ALA A 241 -19.26 -39.02 7.62
CA ALA A 241 -19.99 -38.93 6.35
C ALA A 241 -19.78 -40.13 5.42
N GLY A 242 -18.60 -40.76 5.48
CA GLY A 242 -18.28 -41.90 4.60
C GLY A 242 -18.63 -43.27 5.19
N ILE A 243 -18.24 -43.53 6.41
CA ILE A 243 -18.31 -44.90 6.99
C ILE A 243 -19.62 -45.15 7.71
N VAL A 244 -20.17 -44.17 8.42
CA VAL A 244 -21.41 -44.38 9.21
C VAL A 244 -22.61 -44.72 8.33
N PRO A 245 -22.88 -44.04 7.19
CA PRO A 245 -23.96 -44.45 6.28
C PRO A 245 -23.77 -45.86 5.69
N THR A 246 -22.53 -46.19 5.30
CA THR A 246 -22.20 -47.50 4.75
C THR A 246 -22.49 -48.61 5.75
N ARG A 247 -22.05 -48.45 6.99
CA ARG A 247 -22.32 -49.44 8.05
C ARG A 247 -23.78 -49.55 8.45
N ARG A 248 -24.52 -48.44 8.39
CA ARG A 248 -26.00 -48.50 8.59
C ARG A 248 -26.71 -49.23 7.46
N GLY A 249 -26.26 -49.08 6.20
CA GLY A 249 -26.78 -49.79 5.06
C GLY A 249 -26.47 -51.32 5.07
N GLU A 250 -25.30 -51.73 5.62
CA GLU A 250 -24.91 -53.12 5.81
C GLU A 250 -25.70 -53.81 6.93
N ALA A 251 -26.20 -53.06 7.90
CA ALA A 251 -26.91 -53.57 9.08
C ALA A 251 -28.46 -53.62 8.91
N ALA A 252 -28.96 -53.08 7.78
CA ALA A 252 -30.40 -53.09 7.42
C ALA A 252 -30.73 -54.19 6.41
#